data_7a390762c536f141461077b277e33e26
#
_entry.id   7a390762c536f141461077b277e33e26
#
_cell.length_a   1.000
_cell.length_b   1.000
_cell.length_c   1.000
_cell.angle_alpha   90.00
_cell.angle_beta   90.00
_cell.angle_gamma   90.00
#
_symmetry.space_group_name_H-M   'P 1'
#
loop_
_entity.id
_entity.type
_entity.pdbx_description
1 polymer ?
#
loop_
_entity_poly.entity_id
_entity_poly.type
_entity_poly.pdbx_seq_one_letter_code
_entity_poly.pdbx_strand_id
1 'polypeptide(L)'
;ILNADAYYDHHLLFHLLLTPFAAIDPAVDGGAALTQGAKLATVLLPALGVVMAWWLLRGQGVPYAAGWALALFAVSEAFLFRMSMARAQSGAVVLLLLALHWLLTGRHRWLAPLGFVFVWFYNAFPLLLVVAGVYVVAVALLERRVVWAALLFPAAGIVLGLLVNPYFPRDIVFLVGHLLPKVGASAVPVGNEWSPYETWTIVQNSGGALAAVLLGALALGWREERIDRATLVGLGLVGVFGLMFFRSRRFVEYFPVFAVLFLA
;
A
#
# COMPACT_ATOMS: atom_id res chain seq x y z
N ILE A 1 -4.35 -3.10 28.58
CA ILE A 1 -3.79 -4.30 29.26
C ILE A 1 -3.59 -5.31 28.15
N LEU A 2 -2.32 -5.57 27.77
CA LEU A 2 -1.99 -6.57 26.77
C LEU A 2 -2.03 -7.94 27.47
N ASN A 3 -2.85 -8.86 26.95
CA ASN A 3 -2.76 -10.25 27.36
C ASN A 3 -1.49 -10.84 26.73
N ALA A 4 -0.48 -11.13 27.54
CA ALA A 4 0.81 -11.66 27.09
C ALA A 4 0.65 -12.97 26.29
N ASP A 5 -0.35 -13.79 26.64
CA ASP A 5 -0.60 -15.08 25.98
C ASP A 5 -1.25 -14.94 24.59
N ALA A 6 -1.88 -13.79 24.31
CA ALA A 6 -2.52 -13.48 23.04
C ALA A 6 -1.76 -12.43 22.22
N TYR A 7 -0.57 -12.02 22.67
CA TYR A 7 0.22 -11.00 21.99
C TYR A 7 0.72 -11.50 20.64
N TYR A 8 0.50 -10.67 19.62
CA TYR A 8 1.04 -10.82 18.28
C TYR A 8 1.51 -9.46 17.74
N ASP A 9 2.77 -9.37 17.39
CA ASP A 9 3.31 -8.19 16.74
C ASP A 9 3.09 -8.26 15.21
N HIS A 10 2.04 -7.61 14.74
CA HIS A 10 1.66 -7.57 13.31
C HIS A 10 2.43 -6.53 12.48
N HIS A 11 3.44 -5.88 13.09
CA HIS A 11 4.36 -4.93 12.46
C HIS A 11 5.82 -5.24 12.80
N LEU A 12 6.16 -6.52 12.97
CA LEU A 12 7.43 -6.99 13.51
C LEU A 12 8.65 -6.31 12.84
N LEU A 13 8.75 -6.33 11.52
CA LEU A 13 9.88 -5.71 10.82
C LEU A 13 9.92 -4.19 10.99
N PHE A 14 8.77 -3.52 11.05
CA PHE A 14 8.72 -2.08 11.33
C PHE A 14 9.25 -1.78 12.74
N HIS A 15 8.86 -2.57 13.73
CA HIS A 15 9.38 -2.41 15.10
C HIS A 15 10.87 -2.76 15.17
N LEU A 16 11.33 -3.78 14.46
CA LEU A 16 12.77 -4.11 14.38
C LEU A 16 13.60 -2.98 13.75
N LEU A 17 13.05 -2.22 12.79
CA LEU A 17 13.72 -1.02 12.26
C LEU A 17 13.92 0.07 13.32
N LEU A 18 13.06 0.11 14.35
CA LEU A 18 13.16 1.05 15.45
C LEU A 18 14.04 0.56 16.59
N THR A 19 14.41 -0.73 16.63
CA THR A 19 15.18 -1.36 17.71
C THR A 19 16.52 -0.65 18.00
N PRO A 20 17.32 -0.18 17.01
CA PRO A 20 18.55 0.53 17.30
C PRO A 20 18.36 1.80 18.15
N PHE A 21 17.20 2.44 18.03
CA PHE A 21 16.83 3.63 18.80
C PHE A 21 16.25 3.29 20.19
N ALA A 22 15.87 2.05 20.41
CA ALA A 22 15.44 1.54 21.71
C ALA A 22 16.58 0.99 22.55
N ALA A 23 17.84 1.04 22.05
CA ALA A 23 19.02 0.58 22.78
C ALA A 23 19.38 1.45 24.00
N ILE A 24 18.88 2.69 24.05
CA ILE A 24 18.99 3.58 25.20
C ILE A 24 17.78 3.37 26.10
N ASP A 25 18.04 3.09 27.38
CA ASP A 25 16.96 2.91 28.36
C ASP A 25 16.09 4.19 28.44
N PRO A 26 14.80 4.11 28.19
CA PRO A 26 13.89 5.26 28.30
C PRO A 26 13.87 5.91 29.69
N ALA A 27 14.24 5.20 30.73
CA ALA A 27 14.40 5.77 32.08
C ALA A 27 15.58 6.75 32.17
N VAL A 28 16.58 6.62 31.27
CA VAL A 28 17.77 7.48 31.23
C VAL A 28 17.52 8.71 30.36
N ASP A 29 16.89 8.55 29.18
CA ASP A 29 16.73 9.62 28.19
C ASP A 29 15.29 10.12 28.02
N GLY A 30 14.34 9.63 28.82
CA GLY A 30 12.92 9.95 28.70
C GLY A 30 12.29 9.47 27.38
N GLY A 31 12.90 8.50 26.70
CA GLY A 31 12.44 7.98 25.41
C GLY A 31 12.82 8.86 24.22
N ALA A 32 13.78 9.80 24.37
CA ALA A 32 14.18 10.72 23.33
C ALA A 32 14.75 10.00 22.10
N ALA A 33 15.60 8.98 22.30
CA ALA A 33 16.19 8.20 21.20
C ALA A 33 15.11 7.48 20.38
N LEU A 34 14.17 6.80 21.03
CA LEU A 34 13.07 6.12 20.34
C LEU A 34 12.17 7.11 19.59
N THR A 35 11.91 8.28 20.18
CA THR A 35 11.17 9.36 19.53
C THR A 35 11.89 9.86 18.27
N GLN A 36 13.21 10.01 18.30
CA GLN A 36 14.00 10.37 17.12
C GLN A 36 13.93 9.27 16.04
N GLY A 37 14.03 8.01 16.42
CA GLY A 37 13.86 6.88 15.50
C GLY A 37 12.49 6.90 14.82
N ALA A 38 11.41 7.12 15.59
CA ALA A 38 10.07 7.24 15.06
C ALA A 38 9.95 8.43 14.08
N LYS A 39 10.47 9.61 14.43
CA LYS A 39 10.52 10.78 13.53
C LYS A 39 11.30 10.49 12.25
N LEU A 40 12.43 9.81 12.35
CA LEU A 40 13.21 9.42 11.18
C LEU A 40 12.43 8.50 10.25
N ALA A 41 11.71 7.51 10.80
CA ALA A 41 10.85 6.63 10.01
C ALA A 41 9.71 7.38 9.30
N THR A 42 9.12 8.43 9.93
CA THR A 42 8.08 9.27 9.31
C THR A 42 8.58 10.13 8.16
N VAL A 43 9.87 10.32 8.03
CA VAL A 43 10.49 11.04 6.91
C VAL A 43 10.99 10.07 5.84
N LEU A 44 11.75 9.05 6.25
CA LEU A 44 12.43 8.15 5.30
C LEU A 44 11.45 7.25 4.53
N LEU A 45 10.44 6.68 5.19
CA LEU A 45 9.52 5.77 4.51
C LEU A 45 8.64 6.48 3.48
N PRO A 46 8.02 7.64 3.75
CA PRO A 46 7.31 8.40 2.72
C PRO A 46 8.23 8.88 1.60
N ALA A 47 9.44 9.37 1.93
CA ALA A 47 10.41 9.78 0.92
C ALA A 47 10.78 8.61 -0.01
N LEU A 48 10.99 7.41 0.55
CA LEU A 48 11.22 6.20 -0.23
C LEU A 48 10.00 5.87 -1.11
N GLY A 49 8.77 6.11 -0.63
CA GLY A 49 7.55 5.97 -1.44
C GLY A 49 7.55 6.86 -2.68
N VAL A 50 7.95 8.13 -2.53
CA VAL A 50 8.08 9.08 -3.65
C VAL A 50 9.18 8.62 -4.62
N VAL A 51 10.34 8.18 -4.11
CA VAL A 51 11.43 7.63 -4.95
C VAL A 51 10.96 6.39 -5.70
N MET A 52 10.20 5.51 -5.07
CA MET A 52 9.64 4.32 -5.71
C MET A 52 8.62 4.67 -6.80
N ALA A 53 7.76 5.66 -6.57
CA ALA A 53 6.83 6.17 -7.58
C ALA A 53 7.60 6.75 -8.79
N TRP A 54 8.61 7.58 -8.54
CA TRP A 54 9.50 8.08 -9.60
C TRP A 54 10.17 6.95 -10.38
N TRP A 55 10.76 5.98 -9.69
CA TRP A 55 11.45 4.85 -10.32
C TRP A 55 10.52 3.99 -11.17
N LEU A 56 9.31 3.72 -10.66
CA LEU A 56 8.26 3.01 -11.40
C LEU A 56 7.90 3.76 -12.68
N LEU A 57 7.54 5.04 -12.59
CA LEU A 57 7.14 5.87 -13.73
C LEU A 57 8.28 5.99 -14.76
N ARG A 58 9.50 6.23 -14.29
CA ARG A 58 10.67 6.26 -15.16
C ARG A 58 10.90 4.92 -15.86
N GLY A 59 10.71 3.81 -15.16
CA GLY A 59 10.82 2.46 -15.71
C GLY A 59 9.78 2.12 -16.77
N GLN A 60 8.65 2.84 -16.77
CA GLN A 60 7.61 2.76 -17.81
C GLN A 60 7.78 3.80 -18.92
N GLY A 61 8.85 4.60 -18.89
CA GLY A 61 9.12 5.61 -19.91
C GLY A 61 8.25 6.87 -19.80
N VAL A 62 7.57 7.08 -18.65
CA VAL A 62 6.70 8.24 -18.46
C VAL A 62 7.53 9.54 -18.46
N PRO A 63 7.19 10.53 -19.31
CA PRO A 63 7.89 11.82 -19.32
C PRO A 63 7.62 12.57 -18.01
N TYR A 64 8.59 13.37 -17.57
CA TYR A 64 8.51 14.14 -16.32
C TYR A 64 8.19 13.29 -15.06
N ALA A 65 8.65 12.03 -15.01
CA ALA A 65 8.38 11.09 -13.92
C ALA A 65 8.65 11.68 -12.51
N ALA A 66 9.66 12.54 -12.36
CA ALA A 66 9.94 13.21 -11.08
C ALA A 66 8.83 14.20 -10.70
N GLY A 67 8.29 14.96 -11.65
CA GLY A 67 7.17 15.87 -11.43
C GLY A 67 5.91 15.13 -10.97
N TRP A 68 5.60 14.02 -11.62
CA TRP A 68 4.48 13.15 -11.22
C TRP A 68 4.66 12.56 -9.82
N ALA A 69 5.86 12.08 -9.50
CA ALA A 69 6.14 11.57 -8.15
C ALA A 69 6.01 12.67 -7.08
N LEU A 70 6.45 13.90 -7.37
CA LEU A 70 6.30 15.06 -6.48
C LEU A 70 4.84 15.53 -6.37
N ALA A 71 3.99 15.28 -7.37
CA ALA A 71 2.56 15.59 -7.31
C ALA A 71 1.86 14.85 -6.15
N LEU A 72 2.42 13.74 -5.65
CA LEU A 72 1.91 13.05 -4.45
C LEU A 72 1.83 13.95 -3.22
N PHE A 73 2.67 15.00 -3.15
CA PHE A 73 2.61 15.99 -2.06
C PHE A 73 1.46 17.00 -2.19
N ALA A 74 0.81 17.08 -3.34
CA ALA A 74 -0.22 18.08 -3.61
C ALA A 74 -1.64 17.52 -3.75
N VAL A 75 -1.79 16.22 -3.98
CA VAL A 75 -3.08 15.64 -4.40
C VAL A 75 -4.03 15.29 -3.25
N SER A 76 -3.51 15.13 -2.02
CA SER A 76 -4.34 14.79 -0.86
C SER A 76 -3.67 15.14 0.45
N GLU A 77 -4.27 16.07 1.20
CA GLU A 77 -3.82 16.41 2.57
C GLU A 77 -3.94 15.21 3.51
N ALA A 78 -5.06 14.48 3.42
CA ALA A 78 -5.28 13.31 4.25
C ALA A 78 -4.26 12.19 3.97
N PHE A 79 -3.82 12.04 2.72
CA PHE A 79 -2.72 11.13 2.38
C PHE A 79 -1.42 11.55 3.06
N LEU A 80 -1.03 12.82 2.93
CA LEU A 80 0.19 13.34 3.56
C LEU A 80 0.16 13.16 5.08
N PHE A 81 -0.95 13.51 5.70
CA PHE A 81 -1.13 13.31 7.13
C PHE A 81 -0.92 11.84 7.53
N ARG A 82 -1.52 10.91 6.80
CA ARG A 82 -1.38 9.47 7.08
C ARG A 82 0.04 8.97 6.83
N MET A 83 0.71 9.45 5.79
CA MET A 83 2.10 9.09 5.51
C MET A 83 3.09 9.64 6.54
N SER A 84 2.77 10.77 7.16
CA SER A 84 3.60 11.40 8.22
C SER A 84 3.41 10.77 9.60
N MET A 85 2.58 9.74 9.75
CA MET A 85 2.44 9.03 11.02
C MET A 85 3.58 8.01 11.21
N ALA A 86 4.06 7.84 12.46
CA ALA A 86 5.06 6.84 12.82
C ALA A 86 4.45 5.41 12.83
N ARG A 87 4.07 4.94 11.64
CA ARG A 87 3.41 3.63 11.44
C ARG A 87 3.93 2.96 10.18
N ALA A 88 3.65 1.67 10.01
CA ALA A 88 4.13 0.86 8.90
C ALA A 88 3.45 1.15 7.54
N GLN A 89 2.36 1.93 7.47
CA GLN A 89 1.60 2.12 6.23
C GLN A 89 2.39 2.79 5.09
N SER A 90 3.25 3.75 5.39
CA SER A 90 4.09 4.37 4.36
C SER A 90 5.06 3.37 3.72
N GLY A 91 5.59 2.42 4.52
CA GLY A 91 6.37 1.31 3.98
C GLY A 91 5.52 0.32 3.17
N ALA A 92 4.24 0.12 3.52
CA ALA A 92 3.34 -0.69 2.71
C ALA A 92 3.15 -0.09 1.30
N VAL A 93 3.05 1.22 1.17
CA VAL A 93 3.01 1.91 -0.13
C VAL A 93 4.28 1.62 -0.93
N VAL A 94 5.46 1.69 -0.30
CA VAL A 94 6.75 1.34 -0.93
C VAL A 94 6.71 -0.09 -1.48
N LEU A 95 6.26 -1.06 -0.68
CA LEU A 95 6.19 -2.47 -1.07
C LEU A 95 5.20 -2.70 -2.22
N LEU A 96 4.05 -2.03 -2.22
CA LEU A 96 3.06 -2.14 -3.30
C LEU A 96 3.56 -1.51 -4.60
N LEU A 97 4.27 -0.37 -4.55
CA LEU A 97 4.89 0.25 -5.72
C LEU A 97 6.01 -0.63 -6.31
N LEU A 98 6.83 -1.24 -5.44
CA LEU A 98 7.85 -2.20 -5.85
C LEU A 98 7.22 -3.44 -6.51
N ALA A 99 6.13 -3.96 -5.92
CA ALA A 99 5.38 -5.06 -6.52
C ALA A 99 4.86 -4.70 -7.90
N LEU A 100 4.24 -3.52 -8.04
CA LEU A 100 3.72 -3.04 -9.32
C LEU A 100 4.83 -2.90 -10.36
N HIS A 101 5.99 -2.35 -9.97
CA HIS A 101 7.15 -2.26 -10.86
C HIS A 101 7.60 -3.65 -11.35
N TRP A 102 7.69 -4.64 -10.45
CA TRP A 102 8.09 -6.00 -10.85
C TRP A 102 7.02 -6.73 -11.67
N LEU A 103 5.74 -6.48 -11.44
CA LEU A 103 4.65 -6.98 -12.27
C LEU A 103 4.77 -6.43 -13.70
N LEU A 104 4.88 -5.11 -13.85
CA LEU A 104 4.96 -4.45 -15.15
C LEU A 104 6.23 -4.80 -15.93
N THR A 105 7.34 -5.09 -15.24
CA THR A 105 8.62 -5.51 -15.85
C THR A 105 8.76 -7.02 -15.98
N GLY A 106 7.74 -7.81 -15.65
CA GLY A 106 7.75 -9.28 -15.78
C GLY A 106 8.63 -10.02 -14.77
N ARG A 107 9.06 -9.36 -13.69
CA ARG A 107 9.94 -9.93 -12.67
C ARG A 107 9.17 -10.68 -11.57
N HIS A 108 8.20 -11.51 -11.95
CA HIS A 108 7.22 -12.10 -11.03
C HIS A 108 7.83 -12.91 -9.89
N ARG A 109 8.96 -13.60 -10.11
CA ARG A 109 9.65 -14.40 -9.08
C ARG A 109 10.03 -13.60 -7.81
N TRP A 110 10.29 -12.30 -7.96
CA TRP A 110 10.66 -11.43 -6.85
C TRP A 110 9.47 -11.07 -5.95
N LEU A 111 8.24 -11.34 -6.41
CA LEU A 111 7.05 -11.16 -5.60
C LEU A 111 6.95 -12.15 -4.44
N ALA A 112 7.65 -13.31 -4.51
CA ALA A 112 7.67 -14.26 -3.39
C ALA A 112 8.43 -13.71 -2.17
N PRO A 113 9.72 -13.31 -2.27
CA PRO A 113 10.39 -12.67 -1.14
C PRO A 113 9.70 -11.37 -0.71
N LEU A 114 9.11 -10.62 -1.62
CA LEU A 114 8.34 -9.42 -1.26
C LEU A 114 7.10 -9.76 -0.42
N GLY A 115 6.34 -10.77 -0.82
CA GLY A 115 5.17 -11.24 -0.06
C GLY A 115 5.55 -11.71 1.35
N PHE A 116 6.66 -12.44 1.47
CA PHE A 116 7.22 -12.83 2.77
C PHE A 116 7.54 -11.63 3.66
N VAL A 117 8.31 -10.67 3.14
CA VAL A 117 8.68 -9.45 3.87
C VAL A 117 7.45 -8.63 4.24
N PHE A 118 6.46 -8.55 3.36
CA PHE A 118 5.26 -7.76 3.60
C PHE A 118 4.42 -8.30 4.76
N VAL A 119 4.28 -9.62 4.89
CA VAL A 119 3.60 -10.26 6.05
C VAL A 119 4.22 -9.82 7.37
N TRP A 120 5.54 -9.80 7.45
CA TRP A 120 6.27 -9.42 8.67
C TRP A 120 6.33 -7.91 8.89
N PHE A 121 6.13 -7.13 7.83
CA PHE A 121 6.21 -5.67 7.89
C PHE A 121 4.87 -5.03 8.28
N TYR A 122 3.76 -5.50 7.68
CA TYR A 122 2.46 -4.86 7.87
C TYR A 122 1.29 -5.77 7.50
N ASN A 123 0.24 -5.73 8.29
CA ASN A 123 -0.96 -6.54 8.12
C ASN A 123 -1.82 -6.21 6.88
N ALA A 124 -1.44 -5.22 6.07
CA ALA A 124 -2.07 -4.92 4.79
C ALA A 124 -1.50 -5.77 3.62
N PHE A 125 -0.67 -6.78 3.88
CA PHE A 125 -0.10 -7.66 2.85
C PHE A 125 -1.13 -8.30 1.90
N PRO A 126 -2.43 -8.52 2.25
CA PRO A 126 -3.41 -9.00 1.28
C PRO A 126 -3.61 -8.07 0.08
N LEU A 127 -3.32 -6.77 0.23
CA LEU A 127 -3.36 -5.80 -0.87
C LEU A 127 -2.35 -6.13 -1.99
N LEU A 128 -1.28 -6.87 -1.67
CA LEU A 128 -0.36 -7.38 -2.68
C LEU A 128 -1.06 -8.31 -3.68
N LEU A 129 -1.96 -9.18 -3.19
CA LEU A 129 -2.76 -10.05 -4.06
C LEU A 129 -3.81 -9.26 -4.85
N VAL A 130 -4.33 -8.16 -4.29
CA VAL A 130 -5.23 -7.26 -5.03
C VAL A 130 -4.50 -6.63 -6.20
N VAL A 131 -3.30 -6.06 -5.99
CA VAL A 131 -2.47 -5.47 -7.06
C VAL A 131 -2.09 -6.52 -8.11
N ALA A 132 -1.68 -7.71 -7.68
CA ALA A 132 -1.37 -8.82 -8.58
C ALA A 132 -2.61 -9.31 -9.37
N GLY A 133 -3.77 -9.37 -8.73
CA GLY A 133 -5.04 -9.75 -9.36
C GLY A 133 -5.45 -8.77 -10.45
N VAL A 134 -5.39 -7.46 -10.17
CA VAL A 134 -5.67 -6.41 -11.16
C VAL A 134 -4.72 -6.54 -12.36
N TYR A 135 -3.42 -6.76 -12.12
CA TYR A 135 -2.45 -7.00 -13.18
C TYR A 135 -2.82 -8.23 -14.04
N VAL A 136 -3.16 -9.36 -13.41
CA VAL A 136 -3.52 -10.60 -14.13
C VAL A 136 -4.78 -10.40 -14.98
N VAL A 137 -5.80 -9.72 -14.43
CA VAL A 137 -7.02 -9.39 -15.18
C VAL A 137 -6.71 -8.47 -16.37
N ALA A 138 -5.90 -7.44 -16.17
CA ALA A 138 -5.53 -6.53 -17.26
C ALA A 138 -4.79 -7.28 -18.39
N VAL A 139 -3.81 -8.14 -18.05
CA VAL A 139 -3.09 -8.97 -19.03
C VAL A 139 -4.03 -9.96 -19.72
N ALA A 140 -4.95 -10.59 -18.99
CA ALA A 140 -5.92 -11.51 -19.57
C ALA A 140 -6.86 -10.83 -20.57
N LEU A 141 -7.28 -9.60 -20.30
CA LEU A 141 -8.11 -8.80 -21.21
C LEU A 141 -7.36 -8.37 -22.48
N LEU A 142 -6.10 -7.91 -22.34
CA LEU A 142 -5.32 -7.40 -23.46
C LEU A 142 -4.66 -8.49 -24.29
N GLU A 143 -4.07 -9.49 -23.63
CA GLU A 143 -3.20 -10.48 -24.27
C GLU A 143 -3.85 -11.86 -24.39
N ARG A 144 -5.10 -12.01 -23.92
CA ARG A 144 -5.86 -13.28 -23.93
C ARG A 144 -5.12 -14.44 -23.23
N ARG A 145 -4.24 -14.14 -22.30
CA ARG A 145 -3.49 -15.13 -21.51
C ARG A 145 -3.50 -14.79 -20.02
N VAL A 146 -3.50 -15.79 -19.17
CA VAL A 146 -3.43 -15.63 -17.71
C VAL A 146 -2.00 -15.85 -17.24
N VAL A 147 -1.43 -14.90 -16.56
CA VAL A 147 -0.07 -14.95 -16.00
C VAL A 147 -0.14 -15.43 -14.55
N TRP A 148 -0.32 -16.75 -14.37
CA TRP A 148 -0.44 -17.36 -13.02
C TRP A 148 0.74 -17.06 -12.11
N ALA A 149 1.95 -16.93 -12.64
CA ALA A 149 3.14 -16.59 -11.88
C ALA A 149 2.99 -15.28 -11.08
N ALA A 150 2.25 -14.29 -11.63
CA ALA A 150 1.99 -13.03 -10.96
C ALA A 150 1.13 -13.17 -9.68
N LEU A 151 0.33 -14.23 -9.55
CA LEU A 151 -0.46 -14.54 -8.35
C LEU A 151 0.23 -15.58 -7.47
N LEU A 152 0.81 -16.62 -8.06
CA LEU A 152 1.36 -17.75 -7.31
C LEU A 152 2.61 -17.36 -6.50
N PHE A 153 3.51 -16.54 -7.06
CA PHE A 153 4.70 -16.11 -6.33
C PHE A 153 4.38 -15.26 -5.09
N PRO A 154 3.58 -14.17 -5.18
CA PRO A 154 3.25 -13.43 -3.98
C PRO A 154 2.42 -14.26 -2.98
N ALA A 155 1.51 -15.11 -3.44
CA ALA A 155 0.75 -16.01 -2.56
C ALA A 155 1.68 -16.99 -1.81
N ALA A 156 2.64 -17.61 -2.51
CA ALA A 156 3.62 -18.49 -1.89
C ALA A 156 4.48 -17.75 -0.85
N GLY A 157 4.92 -16.52 -1.18
CA GLY A 157 5.66 -15.67 -0.25
C GLY A 157 4.85 -15.33 1.00
N ILE A 158 3.57 -14.97 0.84
CA ILE A 158 2.67 -14.69 1.95
C ILE A 158 2.48 -15.93 2.83
N VAL A 159 2.18 -17.09 2.22
CA VAL A 159 2.00 -18.34 2.96
C VAL A 159 3.28 -18.68 3.74
N LEU A 160 4.43 -18.60 3.09
CA LEU A 160 5.72 -18.86 3.76
C LEU A 160 5.96 -17.85 4.89
N GLY A 161 5.65 -16.57 4.67
CA GLY A 161 5.77 -15.52 5.68
C GLY A 161 4.91 -15.76 6.90
N LEU A 162 3.69 -16.28 6.73
CA LEU A 162 2.81 -16.67 7.82
C LEU A 162 3.33 -17.90 8.56
N LEU A 163 3.72 -18.95 7.84
CA LEU A 163 4.18 -20.22 8.45
C LEU A 163 5.50 -20.10 9.23
N VAL A 164 6.41 -19.24 8.76
CA VAL A 164 7.72 -19.00 9.39
C VAL A 164 7.65 -17.85 10.41
N ASN A 165 6.49 -17.21 10.59
CA ASN A 165 6.32 -16.14 11.54
C ASN A 165 6.66 -16.61 12.96
N PRO A 166 7.46 -15.84 13.76
CA PRO A 166 7.77 -16.19 15.14
C PRO A 166 6.53 -16.38 16.04
N TYR A 167 5.40 -15.83 15.63
CA TYR A 167 4.12 -15.91 16.35
C TYR A 167 3.16 -16.98 15.79
N PHE A 168 3.60 -17.81 14.83
CA PHE A 168 2.77 -18.90 14.31
C PHE A 168 2.34 -19.87 15.44
N PRO A 169 1.07 -20.30 15.50
CA PRO A 169 -0.07 -20.02 14.62
C PRO A 169 -0.93 -18.80 15.05
N ARG A 170 -0.53 -18.02 16.06
CA ARG A 170 -1.29 -16.88 16.60
C ARG A 170 -1.53 -15.77 15.56
N ASP A 171 -0.58 -15.58 14.66
CA ASP A 171 -0.68 -14.64 13.54
C ASP A 171 -1.86 -14.97 12.62
N ILE A 172 -2.12 -16.25 12.34
CA ILE A 172 -3.27 -16.69 11.54
C ILE A 172 -4.58 -16.44 12.28
N VAL A 173 -4.65 -16.77 13.57
CA VAL A 173 -5.84 -16.51 14.39
C VAL A 173 -6.15 -15.01 14.44
N PHE A 174 -5.12 -14.19 14.65
CA PHE A 174 -5.26 -12.74 14.61
C PHE A 174 -5.73 -12.25 13.25
N LEU A 175 -5.13 -12.72 12.15
CA LEU A 175 -5.46 -12.33 10.79
C LEU A 175 -6.93 -12.59 10.49
N VAL A 176 -7.43 -13.79 10.80
CA VAL A 176 -8.84 -14.17 10.61
C VAL A 176 -9.75 -13.27 11.45
N GLY A 177 -9.48 -13.13 12.74
CA GLY A 177 -10.26 -12.28 13.65
C GLY A 177 -10.19 -10.79 13.32
N HIS A 178 -9.13 -10.34 12.63
CA HIS A 178 -8.95 -8.95 12.25
C HIS A 178 -9.53 -8.60 10.86
N LEU A 179 -9.49 -9.53 9.91
CA LEU A 179 -9.99 -9.29 8.54
C LEU A 179 -11.50 -9.52 8.42
N LEU A 180 -12.03 -10.61 8.98
CA LEU A 180 -13.45 -10.96 8.85
C LEU A 180 -14.40 -9.85 9.31
N PRO A 181 -14.19 -9.19 10.46
CA PRO A 181 -15.05 -8.09 10.90
C PRO A 181 -15.03 -6.88 9.96
N LYS A 182 -13.96 -6.70 9.18
CA LYS A 182 -13.79 -5.55 8.28
C LYS A 182 -14.40 -5.75 6.91
N VAL A 183 -14.57 -7.02 6.50
CA VAL A 183 -15.19 -7.40 5.22
C VAL A 183 -16.69 -7.60 5.38
N GLY A 184 -17.14 -8.03 6.56
CA GLY A 184 -18.54 -8.28 6.88
C GLY A 184 -19.18 -7.21 7.76
N ALA A 185 -20.48 -7.36 8.04
CA ALA A 185 -21.18 -6.60 9.07
C ALA A 185 -20.70 -7.09 10.45
N SER A 186 -19.81 -6.35 11.08
CA SER A 186 -19.29 -6.68 12.40
C SER A 186 -20.16 -6.08 13.49
N ALA A 187 -20.51 -6.87 14.50
CA ALA A 187 -21.10 -6.37 15.75
C ALA A 187 -20.07 -5.67 16.64
N VAL A 188 -18.77 -5.79 16.35
CA VAL A 188 -17.69 -5.14 17.10
C VAL A 188 -17.44 -3.75 16.52
N PRO A 189 -17.44 -2.69 17.33
CA PRO A 189 -17.12 -1.35 16.88
C PRO A 189 -15.70 -1.32 16.29
N VAL A 190 -15.59 -1.14 14.98
CA VAL A 190 -14.34 -0.83 14.32
C VAL A 190 -14.08 0.66 14.43
N GLY A 191 -12.82 1.07 14.61
CA GLY A 191 -12.47 2.49 14.74
C GLY A 191 -12.97 3.33 13.56
N ASN A 192 -13.15 4.63 13.75
CA ASN A 192 -13.68 5.58 12.76
C ASN A 192 -12.93 5.56 11.42
N GLU A 193 -11.70 5.08 11.39
CA GLU A 193 -10.91 4.94 10.16
C GLU A 193 -11.47 3.91 9.16
N TRP A 194 -12.35 3.01 9.62
CA TRP A 194 -13.05 2.03 8.78
C TRP A 194 -14.41 2.52 8.27
N SER A 195 -14.89 3.64 8.77
CA SER A 195 -16.08 4.32 8.26
C SER A 195 -15.73 5.14 7.01
N PRO A 196 -16.70 5.41 6.10
CA PRO A 196 -16.49 6.31 4.99
C PRO A 196 -16.29 7.75 5.47
N TYR A 197 -15.62 8.57 4.67
CA TYR A 197 -15.69 10.02 4.82
C TYR A 197 -17.08 10.53 4.43
N GLU A 198 -17.48 11.66 4.98
CA GLU A 198 -18.54 12.46 4.39
C GLU A 198 -18.10 12.96 3.00
N THR A 199 -19.06 13.05 2.07
CA THR A 199 -18.78 13.38 0.67
C THR A 199 -17.98 14.68 0.52
N TRP A 200 -18.36 15.72 1.26
CA TRP A 200 -17.65 17.01 1.19
C TRP A 200 -16.22 16.91 1.74
N THR A 201 -16.03 16.16 2.80
CA THR A 201 -14.71 15.89 3.38
C THR A 201 -13.79 15.16 2.39
N ILE A 202 -14.33 14.26 1.56
CA ILE A 202 -13.55 13.62 0.48
C ILE A 202 -13.01 14.66 -0.51
N VAL A 203 -13.88 15.58 -0.94
CA VAL A 203 -13.49 16.64 -1.88
C VAL A 203 -12.44 17.57 -1.29
N GLN A 204 -12.61 17.99 -0.03
CA GLN A 204 -11.66 18.85 0.66
C GLN A 204 -10.29 18.17 0.85
N ASN A 205 -10.28 16.93 1.35
CA ASN A 205 -9.06 16.25 1.76
C ASN A 205 -8.32 15.54 0.60
N SER A 206 -9.02 15.22 -0.48
CA SER A 206 -8.49 14.39 -1.57
C SER A 206 -8.98 14.84 -2.96
N GLY A 207 -9.42 16.10 -3.09
CA GLY A 207 -9.93 16.66 -4.34
C GLY A 207 -8.91 16.60 -5.48
N GLY A 208 -7.63 16.80 -5.19
CA GLY A 208 -6.55 16.65 -6.16
C GLY A 208 -6.43 15.22 -6.70
N ALA A 209 -6.60 14.20 -5.84
CA ALA A 209 -6.59 12.80 -6.27
C ALA A 209 -7.82 12.47 -7.13
N LEU A 210 -9.01 13.00 -6.76
CA LEU A 210 -10.20 12.85 -7.60
C LEU A 210 -10.04 13.54 -8.95
N ALA A 211 -9.48 14.76 -8.97
CA ALA A 211 -9.16 15.48 -10.20
C ALA A 211 -8.17 14.69 -11.08
N ALA A 212 -7.15 14.07 -10.47
CA ALA A 212 -6.21 13.21 -11.19
C ALA A 212 -6.92 12.05 -11.90
N VAL A 213 -7.86 11.38 -11.22
CA VAL A 213 -8.66 10.30 -11.84
C VAL A 213 -9.50 10.83 -13.01
N LEU A 214 -10.18 11.97 -12.84
CA LEU A 214 -11.00 12.57 -13.89
C LEU A 214 -10.16 12.98 -15.10
N LEU A 215 -9.02 13.63 -14.87
CA LEU A 215 -8.10 14.05 -15.94
C LEU A 215 -7.50 12.84 -16.66
N GLY A 216 -7.11 11.80 -15.93
CA GLY A 216 -6.62 10.54 -16.51
C GLY A 216 -7.68 9.85 -17.36
N ALA A 217 -8.95 9.83 -16.90
CA ALA A 217 -10.06 9.27 -17.66
C ALA A 217 -10.37 10.09 -18.92
N LEU A 218 -10.33 11.43 -18.84
CA LEU A 218 -10.49 12.30 -20.00
C LEU A 218 -9.34 12.10 -21.00
N ALA A 219 -8.09 12.08 -20.52
CA ALA A 219 -6.92 11.84 -21.38
C ALA A 219 -7.03 10.47 -22.09
N LEU A 220 -7.48 9.45 -21.38
CA LEU A 220 -7.72 8.12 -21.95
C LEU A 220 -8.81 8.15 -23.04
N GLY A 221 -9.90 8.91 -22.82
CA GLY A 221 -10.99 9.05 -23.78
C GLY A 221 -10.61 9.82 -25.07
N TRP A 222 -9.60 10.68 -25.00
CA TRP A 222 -9.07 11.42 -26.15
C TRP A 222 -7.95 10.67 -26.89
N ARG A 223 -7.46 9.58 -26.31
CA ARG A 223 -6.38 8.80 -26.91
C ARG A 223 -6.91 7.94 -28.06
N GLU A 224 -6.32 8.08 -29.25
CA GLU A 224 -6.65 7.25 -30.42
C GLU A 224 -5.90 5.92 -30.41
N GLU A 225 -4.85 5.82 -29.61
CA GLU A 225 -4.01 4.64 -29.51
C GLU A 225 -4.67 3.55 -28.66
N ARG A 226 -4.28 2.31 -28.89
CA ARG A 226 -4.71 1.18 -28.06
C ARG A 226 -4.20 1.34 -26.64
N ILE A 227 -5.07 1.00 -25.68
CA ILE A 227 -4.71 0.98 -24.26
C ILE A 227 -3.59 -0.04 -24.05
N ASP A 228 -2.49 0.40 -23.48
CA ASP A 228 -1.38 -0.46 -23.10
C ASP A 228 -1.61 -1.12 -21.72
N ARG A 229 -0.69 -2.03 -21.36
CA ARG A 229 -0.78 -2.80 -20.13
C ARG A 229 -0.71 -1.91 -18.88
N ALA A 230 0.22 -0.94 -18.85
CA ALA A 230 0.42 -0.08 -17.69
C ALA A 230 -0.82 0.79 -17.43
N THR A 231 -1.39 1.35 -18.50
CA THR A 231 -2.62 2.16 -18.44
C THR A 231 -3.81 1.33 -17.93
N LEU A 232 -4.02 0.11 -18.45
CA LEU A 232 -5.15 -0.72 -18.00
C LEU A 232 -4.98 -1.20 -16.56
N VAL A 233 -3.76 -1.52 -16.14
CA VAL A 233 -3.45 -1.84 -14.74
C VAL A 233 -3.69 -0.61 -13.86
N GLY A 234 -3.23 0.58 -14.26
CA GLY A 234 -3.46 1.84 -13.55
C GLY A 234 -4.94 2.13 -13.37
N LEU A 235 -5.74 2.02 -14.45
CA LEU A 235 -7.19 2.15 -14.41
C LEU A 235 -7.85 1.15 -13.45
N GLY A 236 -7.45 -0.12 -13.51
CA GLY A 236 -7.95 -1.14 -12.60
C GLY A 236 -7.61 -0.86 -11.15
N LEU A 237 -6.37 -0.44 -10.85
CA LEU A 237 -5.93 -0.11 -9.49
C LEU A 237 -6.66 1.11 -8.94
N VAL A 238 -6.77 2.19 -9.72
CA VAL A 238 -7.50 3.37 -9.27
C VAL A 238 -8.98 3.06 -9.06
N GLY A 239 -9.58 2.20 -9.88
CA GLY A 239 -10.95 1.73 -9.69
C GLY A 239 -11.12 0.95 -8.38
N VAL A 240 -10.30 -0.06 -8.15
CA VAL A 240 -10.39 -0.89 -6.94
C VAL A 240 -10.09 -0.07 -5.69
N PHE A 241 -8.96 0.65 -5.63
CA PHE A 241 -8.60 1.45 -4.47
C PHE A 241 -9.51 2.65 -4.27
N GLY A 242 -10.10 3.19 -5.33
CA GLY A 242 -11.14 4.21 -5.28
C GLY A 242 -12.41 3.70 -4.60
N LEU A 243 -12.92 2.54 -5.02
CA LEU A 243 -14.07 1.90 -4.36
C LEU A 243 -13.80 1.63 -2.88
N MET A 244 -12.60 1.11 -2.57
CA MET A 244 -12.18 0.90 -1.19
C MET A 244 -12.09 2.21 -0.39
N PHE A 245 -11.62 3.30 -1.00
CA PHE A 245 -11.53 4.62 -0.39
C PHE A 245 -12.92 5.21 -0.08
N PHE A 246 -13.86 5.09 -1.00
CA PHE A 246 -15.25 5.50 -0.73
C PHE A 246 -15.91 4.67 0.37
N ARG A 247 -15.49 3.43 0.56
CA ARG A 247 -16.00 2.53 1.62
C ARG A 247 -15.34 2.79 2.98
N SER A 248 -14.07 3.23 3.01
CA SER A 248 -13.30 3.39 4.25
C SER A 248 -12.21 4.44 4.11
N ARG A 249 -12.14 5.37 5.08
CA ARG A 249 -11.13 6.43 5.19
C ARG A 249 -9.71 5.89 5.14
N ARG A 250 -9.49 4.65 5.57
CA ARG A 250 -8.17 4.03 5.64
C ARG A 250 -7.51 3.93 4.26
N PHE A 251 -8.30 3.77 3.20
CA PHE A 251 -7.74 3.62 1.85
C PHE A 251 -7.25 4.93 1.22
N VAL A 252 -7.35 6.07 1.91
CA VAL A 252 -6.64 7.30 1.54
C VAL A 252 -5.11 7.11 1.54
N GLU A 253 -4.61 6.08 2.22
CA GLU A 253 -3.19 5.70 2.21
C GLU A 253 -2.71 5.19 0.84
N TYR A 254 -3.61 4.72 -0.01
CA TYR A 254 -3.29 4.06 -1.29
C TYR A 254 -3.91 4.76 -2.50
N PHE A 255 -5.16 5.17 -2.41
CA PHE A 255 -5.92 5.73 -3.53
C PHE A 255 -5.21 6.90 -4.24
N PRO A 256 -4.69 7.94 -3.54
CA PRO A 256 -4.03 9.06 -4.20
C PRO A 256 -2.78 8.65 -4.99
N VAL A 257 -2.06 7.63 -4.52
CA VAL A 257 -0.88 7.10 -5.24
C VAL A 257 -1.30 6.53 -6.58
N PHE A 258 -2.30 5.65 -6.61
CA PHE A 258 -2.78 5.05 -7.86
C PHE A 258 -3.50 6.07 -8.76
N ALA A 259 -4.14 7.10 -8.19
CA ALA A 259 -4.73 8.20 -8.96
C ALA A 259 -3.66 8.99 -9.74
N VAL A 260 -2.53 9.34 -9.09
CA VAL A 260 -1.41 10.01 -9.76
C VAL A 260 -0.76 9.11 -10.79
N LEU A 261 -0.53 7.82 -10.49
CA LEU A 261 0.06 6.87 -11.43
C LEU A 261 -0.82 6.63 -12.66
N PHE A 262 -2.14 6.68 -12.51
CA PHE A 262 -3.07 6.54 -13.62
C PHE A 262 -3.09 7.77 -14.52
N LEU A 263 -2.97 8.98 -13.95
CA LEU A 263 -2.91 10.22 -14.72
C LEU A 263 -1.59 10.36 -15.49
N ALA A 264 -0.48 9.90 -14.91
CA ALA A 264 0.87 10.02 -15.46
C ALA A 264 1.10 9.13 -16.71
#